data_fb0b465d92d5b205582ca45b02102582
#
_entry.id   fb0b465d92d5b205582ca45b02102582
#
_cell.length_a   1.000
_cell.length_b   1.000
_cell.length_c   1.000
_cell.angle_alpha   90.00
_cell.angle_beta   90.00
_cell.angle_gamma   90.00
#
_symmetry.space_group_name_H-M   'P 1'
#
loop_
_entity.id
_entity.type
_entity.pdbx_description
1 polymer ?
#
loop_
_entity_poly.entity_id
_entity_poly.type
_entity_poly.pdbx_seq_one_letter_code
_entity_poly.pdbx_strand_id
1 'polypeptide(L)'
;MRANPHPLLTALAAASLLLSACNSQNDSNSANAVSPSGASVSSSEVTTSNPNLKLDLSCDDATFPSTLFAQCEQTNVAHTFEATQEQLNPAFQQRLQAQNAANLQASLERSINDPSWNLPPAYGNTGVTPLCAAGFGPCVGDPFRYPGVDGPDGNTFYQKEAEVVPVVYYDQGCARISGHVWRPRNAGNKKLPAIVVKNGSVQASEQLYWWAVQALVRDGYMVLTSDPRGQGQSDAATPTGEQGGNLNGAVFFQGLVNDIDFLLSSPNKPYPHQAQCAGTYPTKTASFNPFYDSLDANRIGLAGHSYGAGGVTWVQSYDAPDSKPWPGLLTKKNPVKVIVAWDALGSRETPNAATLTSLAGSGSAGALPSNPLTAPTDAPPVSARVPALGFSSEYGFTPVPFVRKPPREEHLAAFNQWSAANVPVMQITIAGTTHLDYSPGFGLPASSWCPKIENNACVGGWAKPMILHYTLAWMDRYLKNPDEPGYADADARLLDDTDWASRLSFHFASARKFTTRNGQLIQSDDIRALYR
;
A
#
# COMPACT_ATOMS: atom_id res chain seq x y z
N MET A 1 -7.39 15.49 46.68
CA MET A 1 -6.67 15.11 45.45
C MET A 1 -7.45 13.98 44.79
N ARG A 2 -8.21 14.27 43.72
CA ARG A 2 -8.96 13.25 42.98
C ARG A 2 -8.10 12.85 41.76
N ALA A 3 -7.82 11.55 41.62
CA ALA A 3 -7.10 11.01 40.50
C ALA A 3 -7.94 11.06 39.22
N ASN A 4 -7.40 11.62 38.16
CA ASN A 4 -8.00 11.60 36.82
C ASN A 4 -7.89 10.19 36.20
N PRO A 5 -8.91 9.70 35.52
CA PRO A 5 -8.84 8.40 34.83
C PRO A 5 -7.96 8.49 33.58
N HIS A 6 -7.25 7.40 33.32
CA HIS A 6 -6.28 7.23 32.26
C HIS A 6 -6.84 7.43 30.84
N PRO A 7 -6.08 8.03 29.91
CA PRO A 7 -6.49 8.27 28.52
C PRO A 7 -6.70 7.01 27.65
N LEU A 8 -6.39 5.82 28.18
CA LEU A 8 -6.61 4.55 27.47
C LEU A 8 -8.08 4.17 27.27
N LEU A 9 -8.98 4.68 28.10
CA LEU A 9 -10.41 4.38 28.01
C LEU A 9 -11.15 5.21 26.93
N THR A 10 -10.61 6.34 26.53
CA THR A 10 -11.21 7.21 25.52
C THR A 10 -10.92 6.75 24.08
N ALA A 11 -9.83 6.03 23.86
CA ALA A 11 -9.50 5.48 22.53
C ALA A 11 -10.38 4.27 22.14
N LEU A 12 -10.80 3.48 23.13
CA LEU A 12 -11.73 2.36 22.89
C LEU A 12 -13.17 2.82 22.57
N ALA A 13 -13.58 3.99 23.08
CA ALA A 13 -14.93 4.52 22.84
C ALA A 13 -15.10 5.06 21.40
N ALA A 14 -14.04 5.53 20.75
CA ALA A 14 -14.10 6.01 19.37
C ALA A 14 -14.23 4.88 18.34
N ALA A 15 -13.70 3.70 18.64
CA ALA A 15 -13.87 2.51 17.78
C ALA A 15 -15.28 1.90 17.86
N SER A 16 -15.97 2.09 18.98
CA SER A 16 -17.31 1.52 19.21
C SER A 16 -18.44 2.33 18.55
N LEU A 17 -18.23 3.57 18.18
CA LEU A 17 -19.25 4.44 17.56
C LEU A 17 -19.42 4.18 16.03
N LEU A 18 -18.52 3.44 15.40
CA LEU A 18 -18.64 3.04 14.01
C LEU A 18 -19.44 1.74 13.80
N LEU A 19 -19.83 1.06 14.87
CA LEU A 19 -20.50 -0.26 14.83
C LEU A 19 -22.01 -0.22 15.00
N SER A 20 -22.65 0.94 15.17
CA SER A 20 -24.06 1.03 15.55
C SER A 20 -25.05 1.33 14.42
N ALA A 21 -24.67 1.27 13.16
CA ALA A 21 -25.54 1.69 12.05
C ALA A 21 -25.84 0.58 11.02
N CYS A 22 -26.07 -0.64 11.43
CA CYS A 22 -26.54 -1.69 10.50
C CYS A 22 -27.58 -2.59 11.14
N ASN A 23 -28.85 -2.29 10.89
CA ASN A 23 -29.92 -3.28 10.94
C ASN A 23 -31.02 -2.88 9.95
N SER A 24 -31.23 -3.67 8.87
CA SER A 24 -32.54 -4.13 8.35
C SER A 24 -32.55 -4.47 6.86
N GLN A 25 -32.97 -5.68 6.65
CA GLN A 25 -33.86 -6.28 5.61
C GLN A 25 -33.30 -6.69 4.23
N ASN A 26 -33.59 -7.98 4.00
CA ASN A 26 -33.45 -8.78 2.78
C ASN A 26 -34.32 -8.29 1.62
N ASP A 27 -33.82 -8.41 0.40
CA ASP A 27 -34.60 -8.94 -0.71
C ASP A 27 -33.70 -9.62 -1.75
N SER A 28 -34.12 -10.82 -2.12
CA SER A 28 -33.48 -11.77 -3.02
C SER A 28 -33.83 -11.48 -4.47
N ASN A 29 -32.83 -11.41 -5.37
CA ASN A 29 -33.07 -11.67 -6.79
C ASN A 29 -31.90 -12.48 -7.38
N SER A 30 -32.26 -13.69 -7.80
CA SER A 30 -31.40 -14.63 -8.50
C SER A 30 -31.32 -14.28 -9.99
N ALA A 31 -30.09 -14.11 -10.50
CA ALA A 31 -29.84 -14.08 -11.94
C ALA A 31 -29.00 -15.30 -12.35
N ASN A 32 -29.48 -16.03 -13.33
CA ASN A 32 -28.89 -17.24 -13.89
C ASN A 32 -27.53 -16.96 -14.56
N ALA A 33 -26.50 -17.66 -14.12
CA ALA A 33 -25.23 -17.70 -14.80
C ALA A 33 -25.20 -18.80 -15.87
N VAL A 34 -24.93 -18.41 -17.11
CA VAL A 34 -24.64 -19.30 -18.24
C VAL A 34 -23.17 -19.67 -18.20
N SER A 35 -22.88 -20.97 -18.05
CA SER A 35 -21.52 -21.51 -18.13
C SER A 35 -21.02 -21.56 -19.58
N PRO A 36 -19.82 -21.07 -19.90
CA PRO A 36 -19.17 -21.40 -21.17
C PRO A 36 -18.42 -22.73 -21.06
N SER A 37 -18.68 -23.58 -22.04
CA SER A 37 -18.04 -24.88 -22.25
C SER A 37 -16.53 -24.77 -22.47
N GLY A 38 -15.79 -25.67 -21.81
CA GLY A 38 -14.34 -25.71 -21.80
C GLY A 38 -13.69 -26.01 -23.14
N ALA A 39 -12.66 -25.23 -23.43
CA ALA A 39 -11.57 -25.63 -24.31
C ALA A 39 -10.40 -26.07 -23.44
N SER A 40 -10.01 -27.33 -23.56
CA SER A 40 -8.83 -27.89 -22.89
C SER A 40 -7.59 -27.24 -23.49
N VAL A 41 -6.99 -26.31 -22.76
CA VAL A 41 -5.65 -25.80 -23.03
C VAL A 41 -4.67 -26.74 -22.33
N SER A 42 -3.73 -27.29 -23.10
CA SER A 42 -2.60 -28.09 -22.63
C SER A 42 -1.92 -27.37 -21.47
N SER A 43 -1.96 -27.93 -20.29
CA SER A 43 -1.29 -27.42 -19.09
C SER A 43 0.23 -27.51 -19.30
N SER A 44 0.87 -26.36 -19.53
CA SER A 44 2.31 -26.28 -19.31
C SER A 44 2.56 -26.47 -17.81
N GLU A 45 3.47 -27.36 -17.49
CA GLU A 45 3.82 -27.78 -16.14
C GLU A 45 4.05 -26.57 -15.22
N VAL A 46 3.30 -26.53 -14.14
CA VAL A 46 3.47 -25.55 -13.07
C VAL A 46 4.72 -25.93 -12.28
N THR A 47 5.76 -25.14 -12.38
CA THR A 47 6.99 -25.38 -11.63
C THR A 47 6.92 -24.68 -10.28
N THR A 48 7.08 -25.46 -9.21
CA THR A 48 7.41 -24.98 -7.88
C THR A 48 8.93 -24.97 -7.70
N SER A 49 9.47 -24.01 -6.97
CA SER A 49 10.91 -24.00 -6.63
C SER A 49 11.31 -25.17 -5.74
N ASN A 50 10.37 -25.74 -5.00
CA ASN A 50 10.59 -26.86 -4.09
C ASN A 50 9.51 -27.94 -4.26
N PRO A 51 9.70 -28.91 -5.16
CA PRO A 51 8.72 -29.98 -5.40
C PRO A 51 8.58 -30.95 -4.20
N ASN A 52 9.48 -30.88 -3.22
CA ASN A 52 9.42 -31.70 -2.02
C ASN A 52 8.65 -31.04 -0.87
N LEU A 53 8.31 -29.76 -0.98
CA LEU A 53 7.51 -29.06 0.00
C LEU A 53 6.10 -29.62 -0.01
N LYS A 54 5.62 -30.09 1.14
CA LYS A 54 4.24 -30.52 1.36
C LYS A 54 3.64 -29.69 2.48
N LEU A 55 2.46 -29.13 2.22
CA LEU A 55 1.71 -28.40 3.22
C LEU A 55 0.69 -29.31 3.90
N ASP A 56 0.43 -29.02 5.18
CA ASP A 56 -0.80 -29.48 5.80
C ASP A 56 -1.97 -28.67 5.25
N LEU A 57 -2.80 -29.29 4.44
CA LEU A 57 -3.97 -28.69 3.81
C LEU A 57 -5.27 -29.04 4.54
N SER A 58 -5.20 -29.53 5.77
CA SER A 58 -6.38 -29.89 6.55
C SER A 58 -7.34 -28.72 6.75
N CYS A 59 -6.82 -27.50 6.88
CA CYS A 59 -7.62 -26.28 6.95
C CYS A 59 -8.31 -25.95 5.63
N ASP A 60 -7.67 -26.28 4.49
CA ASP A 60 -8.29 -26.10 3.17
C ASP A 60 -9.53 -26.96 2.96
N ASP A 61 -9.53 -28.14 3.56
CA ASP A 61 -10.64 -29.10 3.46
C ASP A 61 -11.64 -29.01 4.64
N ALA A 62 -11.29 -28.25 5.70
CA ALA A 62 -12.16 -28.09 6.86
C ALA A 62 -13.49 -27.40 6.49
N THR A 63 -14.59 -27.88 7.01
CA THR A 63 -15.94 -27.36 6.76
C THR A 63 -16.58 -26.85 8.04
N PHE A 64 -17.34 -25.78 7.94
CA PHE A 64 -18.16 -25.30 9.06
C PHE A 64 -19.51 -26.08 9.12
N PRO A 65 -19.99 -26.45 10.32
CA PRO A 65 -19.32 -26.38 11.62
C PRO A 65 -18.47 -27.63 11.88
N SER A 66 -17.19 -27.43 12.23
CA SER A 66 -16.32 -28.50 12.72
C SER A 66 -15.28 -27.94 13.71
N THR A 67 -14.76 -28.80 14.58
CA THR A 67 -13.70 -28.45 15.51
C THR A 67 -12.44 -28.01 14.75
N LEU A 68 -12.12 -28.70 13.65
CA LEU A 68 -10.97 -28.37 12.82
C LEU A 68 -11.09 -26.97 12.21
N PHE A 69 -12.26 -26.64 11.63
CA PHE A 69 -12.51 -25.31 11.10
C PHE A 69 -12.31 -24.22 12.17
N ALA A 70 -12.88 -24.43 13.36
CA ALA A 70 -12.71 -23.49 14.47
C ALA A 70 -11.26 -23.33 14.92
N GLN A 71 -10.47 -24.41 14.93
CA GLN A 71 -9.05 -24.36 15.25
C GLN A 71 -8.24 -23.60 14.18
N CYS A 72 -8.53 -23.84 12.90
CA CYS A 72 -7.90 -23.10 11.79
C CYS A 72 -8.17 -21.60 11.90
N GLU A 73 -9.43 -21.21 12.14
CA GLU A 73 -9.80 -19.80 12.33
C GLU A 73 -9.11 -19.18 13.55
N GLN A 74 -9.07 -19.90 14.66
CA GLN A 74 -8.38 -19.42 15.87
C GLN A 74 -6.90 -19.18 15.60
N THR A 75 -6.23 -20.07 14.87
CA THR A 75 -4.83 -19.91 14.51
C THR A 75 -4.63 -18.72 13.59
N ASN A 76 -5.47 -18.55 12.58
CA ASN A 76 -5.41 -17.41 11.67
C ASN A 76 -5.61 -16.07 12.39
N VAL A 77 -6.63 -15.97 13.22
CA VAL A 77 -6.87 -14.76 14.01
C VAL A 77 -5.70 -14.46 14.95
N ALA A 78 -5.04 -15.51 15.50
CA ALA A 78 -3.88 -15.30 16.35
C ALA A 78 -2.72 -14.59 15.62
N HIS A 79 -2.51 -14.85 14.32
CA HIS A 79 -1.49 -14.16 13.52
C HIS A 79 -1.72 -12.65 13.42
N THR A 80 -2.97 -12.19 13.44
CA THR A 80 -3.29 -10.75 13.42
C THR A 80 -2.75 -10.02 14.66
N PHE A 81 -2.48 -10.74 15.75
CA PHE A 81 -1.98 -10.20 17.00
C PHE A 81 -0.49 -10.50 17.25
N GLU A 82 0.22 -11.08 16.28
CA GLU A 82 1.61 -11.54 16.47
C GLU A 82 2.54 -10.42 16.95
N ALA A 83 2.40 -9.20 16.46
CA ALA A 83 3.21 -8.07 16.85
C ALA A 83 2.72 -7.31 18.09
N THR A 84 1.62 -7.73 18.72
CA THR A 84 1.04 -7.01 19.87
C THR A 84 2.00 -6.94 21.06
N GLN A 85 2.78 -7.99 21.30
CA GLN A 85 3.75 -8.00 22.41
C GLN A 85 4.82 -6.92 22.23
N GLU A 86 5.29 -6.69 21.01
CA GLU A 86 6.22 -5.61 20.74
C GLU A 86 5.57 -4.24 20.95
N GLN A 87 4.35 -4.07 20.45
CA GLN A 87 3.59 -2.82 20.63
C GLN A 87 3.36 -2.48 22.10
N LEU A 88 3.21 -3.49 22.96
CA LEU A 88 3.08 -3.33 24.41
C LEU A 88 4.43 -3.16 25.12
N ASN A 89 5.56 -3.36 24.44
CA ASN A 89 6.87 -3.23 25.02
C ASN A 89 7.14 -1.77 25.43
N PRO A 90 7.50 -1.48 26.71
CA PRO A 90 7.76 -0.12 27.18
C PRO A 90 8.83 0.62 26.37
N ALA A 91 9.89 -0.11 25.94
CA ALA A 91 10.94 0.49 25.12
C ALA A 91 10.44 0.89 23.73
N PHE A 92 9.55 0.10 23.12
CA PHE A 92 8.87 0.47 21.88
C PHE A 92 8.01 1.73 22.08
N GLN A 93 7.19 1.76 23.13
CA GLN A 93 6.35 2.91 23.44
C GLN A 93 7.16 4.19 23.69
N GLN A 94 8.29 4.07 24.39
CA GLN A 94 9.18 5.20 24.63
C GLN A 94 9.78 5.74 23.33
N ARG A 95 10.22 4.86 22.42
CA ARG A 95 10.71 5.28 21.09
C ARG A 95 9.62 5.94 20.27
N LEU A 96 8.43 5.37 20.26
CA LEU A 96 7.27 5.93 19.57
C LEU A 96 6.92 7.33 20.08
N GLN A 97 6.89 7.53 21.40
CA GLN A 97 6.65 8.82 22.04
C GLN A 97 7.74 9.85 21.69
N ALA A 98 9.01 9.47 21.73
CA ALA A 98 10.11 10.35 21.35
C ALA A 98 10.02 10.80 19.89
N GLN A 99 9.65 9.88 19.01
CA GLN A 99 9.44 10.17 17.59
C GLN A 99 8.23 11.10 17.41
N ASN A 100 7.13 10.86 18.13
CA ASN A 100 5.96 11.73 18.15
C ASN A 100 6.32 13.17 18.55
N ALA A 101 7.10 13.32 19.61
CA ALA A 101 7.54 14.62 20.08
C ALA A 101 8.40 15.35 19.03
N ALA A 102 9.32 14.63 18.38
CA ALA A 102 10.17 15.21 17.34
C ALA A 102 9.36 15.69 16.13
N ASN A 103 8.34 14.95 15.71
CA ASN A 103 7.49 15.35 14.59
C ASN A 103 6.55 16.50 14.94
N LEU A 104 6.01 16.51 16.15
CA LEU A 104 5.22 17.64 16.63
C LEU A 104 6.07 18.91 16.62
N GLN A 105 7.32 18.82 17.11
CA GLN A 105 8.24 19.95 17.09
C GLN A 105 8.52 20.42 15.65
N ALA A 106 8.81 19.52 14.72
CA ALA A 106 9.05 19.87 13.31
C ALA A 106 7.82 20.53 12.67
N SER A 107 6.61 20.06 13.00
CA SER A 107 5.37 20.65 12.51
C SER A 107 5.14 22.05 13.09
N LEU A 108 5.42 22.25 14.37
CA LEU A 108 5.33 23.56 15.03
C LEU A 108 6.35 24.55 14.45
N GLU A 109 7.61 24.15 14.27
CA GLU A 109 8.65 24.98 13.66
C GLU A 109 8.26 25.40 12.24
N ARG A 110 7.72 24.46 11.44
CA ARG A 110 7.19 24.78 10.11
C ARG A 110 6.07 25.82 10.17
N SER A 111 5.14 25.66 11.09
CA SER A 111 4.02 26.57 11.27
C SER A 111 4.44 27.95 11.80
N ILE A 112 5.49 28.01 12.63
CA ILE A 112 6.07 29.28 13.10
C ILE A 112 6.76 30.01 11.95
N ASN A 113 7.51 29.29 11.11
CA ASN A 113 8.23 29.84 9.97
C ASN A 113 7.30 30.24 8.81
N ASP A 114 6.16 29.58 8.68
CA ASP A 114 5.14 29.84 7.67
C ASP A 114 3.74 29.67 8.27
N PRO A 115 3.17 30.75 8.84
CA PRO A 115 1.84 30.70 9.48
C PRO A 115 0.70 30.29 8.55
N SER A 116 0.90 30.30 7.23
CA SER A 116 -0.13 29.83 6.29
C SER A 116 -0.42 28.31 6.43
N TRP A 117 0.50 27.53 7.00
CA TRP A 117 0.26 26.13 7.37
C TRP A 117 -0.69 25.96 8.56
N ASN A 118 -0.92 27.05 9.33
CA ASN A 118 -1.85 27.07 10.47
C ASN A 118 -3.29 27.38 10.07
N LEU A 119 -3.57 27.60 8.80
CA LEU A 119 -4.95 27.75 8.37
C LEU A 119 -5.71 26.50 8.85
N PRO A 120 -6.81 26.71 9.63
CA PRO A 120 -7.56 25.57 10.12
C PRO A 120 -7.89 24.68 8.95
N PRO A 121 -7.68 23.36 9.07
CA PRO A 121 -8.11 22.45 8.03
C PRO A 121 -9.55 22.79 7.73
N ALA A 122 -9.85 23.10 6.49
CA ALA A 122 -11.22 23.31 6.10
C ALA A 122 -11.93 22.02 6.46
N TYR A 123 -12.76 22.04 7.49
CA TYR A 123 -13.53 20.91 7.92
C TYR A 123 -14.52 20.60 6.81
N GLY A 124 -14.06 19.87 5.81
CA GLY A 124 -14.92 19.34 4.77
C GLY A 124 -15.90 18.35 5.38
N ASN A 125 -16.86 17.94 4.62
CA ASN A 125 -17.95 17.03 5.02
C ASN A 125 -17.52 15.69 5.64
N THR A 126 -16.23 15.42 5.75
CA THR A 126 -15.70 14.17 6.32
C THR A 126 -15.56 14.21 7.84
N GLY A 127 -15.62 15.38 8.49
CA GLY A 127 -15.48 15.52 9.93
C GLY A 127 -14.15 15.06 10.53
N VAL A 128 -13.19 14.65 9.69
CA VAL A 128 -11.91 14.11 10.14
C VAL A 128 -10.80 15.11 9.82
N THR A 129 -10.27 15.74 10.85
CA THR A 129 -9.06 16.56 10.75
C THR A 129 -7.87 15.65 10.47
N PRO A 130 -6.96 16.02 9.56
CA PRO A 130 -5.68 15.32 9.41
C PRO A 130 -4.98 15.21 10.77
N LEU A 131 -4.80 14.00 11.26
CA LEU A 131 -4.23 13.77 12.61
C LEU A 131 -2.86 14.41 12.75
N CYS A 132 -2.10 14.49 11.66
CA CYS A 132 -0.81 15.15 11.61
C CYS A 132 -0.91 16.67 11.78
N ALA A 133 -1.90 17.31 11.20
CA ALA A 133 -2.10 18.75 11.33
C ALA A 133 -2.57 19.14 12.72
N ALA A 134 -3.24 18.22 13.43
CA ALA A 134 -3.75 18.43 14.77
C ALA A 134 -2.76 18.05 15.88
N GLY A 135 -1.57 17.56 15.55
CA GLY A 135 -0.58 17.10 16.52
C GLY A 135 -0.95 15.79 17.24
N PHE A 136 -1.95 15.07 16.72
CA PHE A 136 -2.37 13.80 17.27
C PHE A 136 -1.78 12.61 16.49
N GLY A 137 -1.10 11.73 17.20
CA GLY A 137 -0.90 10.34 16.87
C GLY A 137 0.04 10.03 15.70
N PRO A 138 -0.35 9.27 14.71
CA PRO A 138 0.55 8.47 13.88
C PRO A 138 1.29 9.22 12.76
N CYS A 139 1.15 10.50 12.67
CA CYS A 139 1.91 11.32 11.71
C CYS A 139 3.33 11.60 12.14
N VAL A 140 3.87 10.71 12.65
CA VAL A 140 4.92 10.69 13.49
C VAL A 140 6.03 10.06 12.74
N GLY A 141 7.04 10.66 12.39
CA GLY A 141 8.28 10.16 11.89
C GLY A 141 8.29 8.68 11.51
N ASP A 142 9.33 8.18 11.15
CA ASP A 142 9.50 6.78 10.83
C ASP A 142 9.20 5.90 12.07
N PRO A 143 8.00 5.26 12.16
CA PRO A 143 7.68 4.38 13.29
C PRO A 143 8.58 3.15 13.33
N PHE A 144 9.34 2.90 12.25
CA PHE A 144 10.29 1.80 12.12
C PHE A 144 11.73 2.21 12.38
N ARG A 145 11.97 3.45 12.80
CA ARG A 145 13.28 3.87 13.28
C ARG A 145 13.49 3.36 14.70
N TYR A 146 13.95 2.12 14.81
CA TYR A 146 14.39 1.54 16.07
C TYR A 146 15.87 1.81 16.28
N PRO A 147 16.31 2.18 17.49
CA PRO A 147 17.74 2.35 17.79
C PRO A 147 18.61 1.17 17.40
N GLY A 148 18.09 -0.05 17.53
CA GLY A 148 18.79 -1.26 17.14
C GLY A 148 18.84 -1.51 15.63
N VAL A 149 17.90 -0.96 14.85
CA VAL A 149 17.89 -1.05 13.38
C VAL A 149 18.85 -0.04 12.77
N ASP A 150 18.88 1.17 13.31
CA ASP A 150 19.69 2.28 12.79
C ASP A 150 21.00 2.50 13.58
N GLY A 151 21.40 1.51 14.39
CA GLY A 151 22.58 1.59 15.24
C GLY A 151 22.28 2.19 16.62
N PRO A 152 23.31 2.37 17.47
CA PRO A 152 23.15 2.83 18.84
C PRO A 152 22.50 4.20 18.99
N ASP A 153 22.69 5.05 18.00
CA ASP A 153 22.12 6.40 17.90
C ASP A 153 20.78 6.46 17.14
N GLY A 154 20.31 5.30 16.65
CA GLY A 154 19.04 5.19 15.94
C GLY A 154 19.01 5.84 14.57
N ASN A 155 20.15 6.02 13.90
CA ASN A 155 20.23 6.81 12.68
C ASN A 155 21.08 6.23 11.54
N THR A 156 21.50 4.98 11.63
CA THR A 156 22.43 4.39 10.66
C THR A 156 21.90 4.43 9.22
N PHE A 157 20.64 4.09 9.01
CA PHE A 157 20.01 4.14 7.69
C PHE A 157 20.09 5.56 7.08
N TYR A 158 19.61 6.54 7.79
CA TYR A 158 19.55 7.94 7.32
C TYR A 158 20.92 8.58 7.20
N GLN A 159 21.88 8.15 8.00
CA GLN A 159 23.24 8.70 7.96
C GLN A 159 24.13 8.03 6.92
N LYS A 160 23.98 6.70 6.71
CA LYS A 160 24.95 5.91 5.94
C LYS A 160 24.37 5.28 4.67
N GLU A 161 23.08 4.95 4.64
CA GLU A 161 22.49 4.16 3.56
C GLU A 161 21.66 5.03 2.60
N ALA A 162 20.93 6.01 3.11
CA ALA A 162 20.01 6.82 2.31
C ALA A 162 20.33 8.31 2.35
N GLU A 163 20.06 9.00 1.24
CA GLU A 163 19.84 10.44 1.19
C GLU A 163 18.34 10.68 1.08
N VAL A 164 17.82 11.51 1.99
CA VAL A 164 16.40 11.83 2.06
C VAL A 164 16.22 13.34 2.05
N VAL A 165 15.47 13.85 1.09
CA VAL A 165 15.20 15.29 0.96
C VAL A 165 13.70 15.51 1.14
N PRO A 166 13.27 16.26 2.17
CA PRO A 166 11.89 16.71 2.28
C PRO A 166 11.57 17.68 1.16
N VAL A 167 10.38 17.55 0.59
CA VAL A 167 9.91 18.40 -0.50
C VAL A 167 8.50 18.89 -0.22
N VAL A 168 8.21 20.11 -0.67
CA VAL A 168 6.87 20.64 -0.78
C VAL A 168 6.67 21.08 -2.21
N TYR A 169 5.63 20.62 -2.86
CA TYR A 169 5.25 21.03 -4.21
C TYR A 169 3.73 21.21 -4.28
N TYR A 170 3.22 21.71 -5.38
CA TYR A 170 1.79 21.93 -5.53
C TYR A 170 1.10 20.78 -6.24
N ASP A 171 -0.15 20.51 -5.91
CA ASP A 171 -1.03 19.75 -6.80
C ASP A 171 -1.60 20.66 -7.92
N GLN A 172 -2.38 20.10 -8.82
CA GLN A 172 -3.01 20.83 -9.93
C GLN A 172 -3.98 21.92 -9.47
N GLY A 173 -4.46 21.85 -8.24
CA GLY A 173 -5.36 22.84 -7.61
C GLY A 173 -4.64 23.82 -6.71
N CYS A 174 -3.30 23.82 -6.71
CA CYS A 174 -2.45 24.67 -5.88
C CYS A 174 -2.51 24.39 -4.37
N ALA A 175 -2.94 23.21 -3.95
CA ALA A 175 -2.70 22.74 -2.60
C ALA A 175 -1.23 22.31 -2.45
N ARG A 176 -0.63 22.61 -1.29
CA ARG A 176 0.74 22.18 -0.99
C ARG A 176 0.75 20.71 -0.61
N ILE A 177 1.57 19.95 -1.30
CA ILE A 177 1.80 18.53 -1.07
C ILE A 177 3.15 18.36 -0.36
N SER A 178 3.12 17.75 0.82
CA SER A 178 4.31 17.42 1.59
C SER A 178 4.75 15.99 1.28
N GLY A 179 6.05 15.81 1.09
CA GLY A 179 6.61 14.49 0.78
C GLY A 179 8.12 14.43 0.95
N HIS A 180 8.70 13.32 0.57
CA HIS A 180 10.14 13.07 0.61
C HIS A 180 10.61 12.37 -0.65
N VAL A 181 11.78 12.77 -1.15
CA VAL A 181 12.50 12.02 -2.19
C VAL A 181 13.69 11.32 -1.54
N TRP A 182 13.82 10.04 -1.82
CA TRP A 182 14.79 9.12 -1.22
C TRP A 182 15.67 8.54 -2.29
N ARG A 183 16.97 8.41 -2.03
CA ARG A 183 17.87 7.60 -2.88
C ARG A 183 18.92 6.88 -2.05
N PRO A 184 19.50 5.77 -2.56
CA PRO A 184 20.69 5.18 -1.96
C PRO A 184 21.85 6.18 -1.96
N ARG A 185 22.53 6.32 -0.82
CA ARG A 185 23.68 7.23 -0.68
C ARG A 185 24.87 6.83 -1.56
N ASN A 186 25.03 5.55 -1.80
CA ASN A 186 26.12 4.98 -2.61
C ASN A 186 25.78 4.88 -4.11
N ALA A 187 24.73 5.50 -4.57
CA ALA A 187 24.32 5.45 -5.97
C ALA A 187 25.36 6.04 -6.94
N GLY A 188 26.15 7.00 -6.49
CA GLY A 188 27.11 7.70 -7.34
C GLY A 188 26.39 8.39 -8.52
N ASN A 189 26.96 8.22 -9.73
CA ASN A 189 26.38 8.76 -10.97
C ASN A 189 25.43 7.79 -11.69
N LYS A 190 25.02 6.70 -11.06
CA LYS A 190 24.11 5.72 -11.66
C LYS A 190 22.72 6.30 -11.86
N LYS A 191 22.08 5.91 -12.97
CA LYS A 191 20.68 6.17 -13.20
C LYS A 191 19.85 5.09 -12.51
N LEU A 192 19.05 5.49 -11.54
CA LEU A 192 18.26 4.60 -10.69
C LEU A 192 16.84 4.42 -11.23
N PRO A 193 16.30 3.21 -11.19
CA PRO A 193 14.86 3.02 -11.31
C PRO A 193 14.15 3.71 -10.13
N ALA A 194 12.91 4.15 -10.33
CA ALA A 194 12.20 4.85 -9.28
C ALA A 194 10.81 4.26 -9.02
N ILE A 195 10.37 4.41 -7.76
CA ILE A 195 9.06 3.96 -7.31
C ILE A 195 8.37 5.13 -6.62
N VAL A 196 7.11 5.41 -7.01
CA VAL A 196 6.24 6.31 -6.27
C VAL A 196 5.36 5.46 -5.36
N VAL A 197 5.39 5.76 -4.06
CA VAL A 197 4.58 5.08 -3.05
C VAL A 197 3.40 5.98 -2.66
N LYS A 198 2.17 5.47 -2.82
CA LYS A 198 0.94 6.20 -2.51
C LYS A 198 0.26 5.64 -1.27
N ASN A 199 -0.03 6.54 -0.35
CA ASN A 199 -0.69 6.24 0.93
C ASN A 199 -2.13 5.75 0.72
N GLY A 200 -2.66 5.06 1.74
CA GLY A 200 -4.10 4.85 1.89
C GLY A 200 -4.86 6.10 2.33
N SER A 201 -6.16 5.93 2.55
CA SER A 201 -7.01 6.97 3.13
C SER A 201 -7.06 6.88 4.67
N VAL A 202 -7.98 7.65 5.30
CA VAL A 202 -8.22 7.65 6.76
C VAL A 202 -6.95 8.06 7.53
N GLN A 203 -6.31 9.15 7.08
CA GLN A 203 -5.15 9.73 7.75
C GLN A 203 -3.87 8.86 7.71
N ALA A 204 -3.81 7.95 6.76
CA ALA A 204 -2.61 7.16 6.53
C ALA A 204 -1.53 8.05 5.90
N SER A 205 -0.68 8.63 6.74
CA SER A 205 0.43 9.46 6.27
C SER A 205 1.57 8.64 5.65
N GLU A 206 2.44 9.28 4.88
CA GLU A 206 3.56 8.63 4.20
C GLU A 206 4.47 7.84 5.16
N GLN A 207 4.59 8.28 6.41
CA GLN A 207 5.41 7.62 7.44
C GLN A 207 4.99 6.18 7.72
N LEU A 208 3.72 5.87 7.56
CA LEU A 208 3.20 4.52 7.76
C LEU A 208 3.70 3.52 6.70
N TYR A 209 4.31 4.00 5.63
CA TYR A 209 4.84 3.19 4.54
C TYR A 209 6.37 3.19 4.46
N TRP A 210 7.06 3.95 5.32
CA TRP A 210 8.52 4.06 5.28
C TRP A 210 9.24 2.74 5.54
N TRP A 211 8.60 1.78 6.17
CA TRP A 211 9.12 0.42 6.30
C TRP A 211 9.38 -0.24 4.92
N ALA A 212 8.49 -0.06 3.97
CA ALA A 212 8.68 -0.53 2.59
C ALA A 212 9.66 0.37 1.82
N VAL A 213 9.59 1.68 2.05
CA VAL A 213 10.51 2.65 1.43
C VAL A 213 11.96 2.37 1.79
N GLN A 214 12.26 2.07 3.06
CA GLN A 214 13.61 1.70 3.50
C GLN A 214 14.11 0.45 2.77
N ALA A 215 13.27 -0.56 2.61
CA ALA A 215 13.61 -1.78 1.87
C ALA A 215 13.87 -1.48 0.39
N LEU A 216 13.02 -0.69 -0.25
CA LEU A 216 13.17 -0.28 -1.66
C LEU A 216 14.46 0.53 -1.87
N VAL A 217 14.79 1.46 -0.98
CA VAL A 217 16.03 2.25 -1.07
C VAL A 217 17.26 1.37 -0.90
N ARG A 218 17.26 0.43 0.06
CA ARG A 218 18.35 -0.55 0.23
C ARG A 218 18.54 -1.43 -1.00
N ASP A 219 17.45 -1.72 -1.68
CA ASP A 219 17.45 -2.49 -2.93
C ASP A 219 17.83 -1.65 -4.17
N GLY A 220 18.13 -0.38 -4.00
CA GLY A 220 18.71 0.49 -5.05
C GLY A 220 17.70 1.33 -5.82
N TYR A 221 16.48 1.51 -5.32
CA TYR A 221 15.48 2.39 -5.94
C TYR A 221 15.57 3.83 -5.43
N MET A 222 15.34 4.80 -6.31
CA MET A 222 14.87 6.11 -5.91
C MET A 222 13.39 5.99 -5.52
N VAL A 223 12.97 6.62 -4.44
CA VAL A 223 11.56 6.57 -4.01
C VAL A 223 11.02 7.99 -3.82
N LEU A 224 9.80 8.23 -4.24
CA LEU A 224 9.01 9.40 -3.87
C LEU A 224 7.85 8.95 -3.00
N THR A 225 7.72 9.55 -1.83
CA THR A 225 6.56 9.44 -0.96
C THR A 225 5.91 10.81 -0.81
N SER A 226 4.60 10.87 -0.73
CA SER A 226 3.86 12.12 -0.50
C SER A 226 2.55 11.88 0.23
N ASP A 227 2.16 12.82 1.06
CA ASP A 227 0.81 12.83 1.61
C ASP A 227 -0.18 13.39 0.57
N PRO A 228 -1.22 12.67 0.17
CA PRO A 228 -2.26 13.23 -0.67
C PRO A 228 -2.92 14.44 0.00
N ARG A 229 -3.48 15.36 -0.79
CA ARG A 229 -4.28 16.47 -0.25
C ARG A 229 -5.33 15.96 0.74
N GLY A 230 -5.39 16.55 1.91
CA GLY A 230 -6.28 16.15 3.01
C GLY A 230 -5.73 15.02 3.88
N GLN A 231 -4.51 14.58 3.65
CA GLN A 231 -3.83 13.56 4.46
C GLN A 231 -2.53 14.13 5.05
N GLY A 232 -2.08 13.50 6.12
CA GLY A 232 -0.77 13.75 6.70
C GLY A 232 -0.42 15.22 6.89
N GLN A 233 0.68 15.66 6.31
CA GLN A 233 1.20 17.01 6.41
C GLN A 233 0.93 17.89 5.18
N SER A 234 0.13 17.42 4.23
CA SER A 234 -0.32 18.21 3.09
C SER A 234 -1.48 19.13 3.45
N ASP A 235 -1.77 20.12 2.59
CA ASP A 235 -2.94 20.98 2.76
C ASP A 235 -4.25 20.17 2.75
N ALA A 236 -5.20 20.56 3.60
CA ALA A 236 -6.50 19.91 3.66
C ALA A 236 -7.36 20.19 2.41
N ALA A 237 -7.15 21.35 1.80
CA ALA A 237 -7.91 21.81 0.63
C ALA A 237 -7.05 22.67 -0.29
N THR A 238 -7.53 22.90 -1.51
CA THR A 238 -6.97 23.91 -2.42
C THR A 238 -7.28 25.33 -1.91
N PRO A 239 -6.60 26.37 -2.41
CA PRO A 239 -6.93 27.76 -2.11
C PRO A 239 -8.38 28.14 -2.47
N THR A 240 -8.98 27.44 -3.44
CA THR A 240 -10.37 27.64 -3.87
C THR A 240 -11.37 26.84 -3.05
N GLY A 241 -10.91 26.07 -2.04
CA GLY A 241 -11.75 25.32 -1.12
C GLY A 241 -12.11 23.91 -1.55
N GLU A 242 -11.51 23.38 -2.64
CA GLU A 242 -11.71 21.99 -3.01
C GLU A 242 -11.03 21.08 -1.98
N GLN A 243 -11.85 20.32 -1.27
CA GLN A 243 -11.41 19.47 -0.18
C GLN A 243 -10.62 18.26 -0.68
N GLY A 244 -9.55 17.93 0.04
CA GLY A 244 -8.93 16.62 0.02
C GLY A 244 -9.71 15.64 0.92
N GLY A 245 -9.00 14.78 1.58
CA GLY A 245 -9.55 13.93 2.65
C GLY A 245 -9.90 12.53 2.22
N ASN A 246 -10.51 11.81 3.17
CA ASN A 246 -10.62 10.37 3.13
C ASN A 246 -11.54 9.82 2.03
N LEU A 247 -12.54 10.59 1.62
CA LEU A 247 -13.57 10.15 0.67
C LEU A 247 -13.37 10.74 -0.73
N ASN A 248 -12.39 11.62 -0.92
CA ASN A 248 -12.07 12.15 -2.23
C ASN A 248 -11.07 11.23 -2.95
N GLY A 249 -11.58 10.21 -3.64
CA GLY A 249 -10.75 9.28 -4.40
C GLY A 249 -9.89 9.94 -5.49
N ALA A 250 -10.27 11.13 -5.97
CA ALA A 250 -9.51 11.85 -7.00
C ALA A 250 -8.10 12.22 -6.53
N VAL A 251 -7.90 12.58 -5.28
CA VAL A 251 -6.58 12.95 -4.76
C VAL A 251 -5.56 11.78 -4.80
N PHE A 252 -6.04 10.54 -4.90
CA PHE A 252 -5.17 9.37 -4.94
C PHE A 252 -4.67 9.07 -6.36
N PHE A 253 -5.44 9.30 -7.41
CA PHE A 253 -4.97 9.05 -8.77
C PHE A 253 -4.47 10.34 -9.47
N GLN A 254 -5.15 11.47 -9.32
CA GLN A 254 -4.66 12.75 -9.85
C GLN A 254 -3.39 13.18 -9.12
N GLY A 255 -3.37 13.07 -7.77
CA GLY A 255 -2.18 13.33 -6.97
C GLY A 255 -1.01 12.44 -7.37
N LEU A 256 -1.25 11.16 -7.69
CA LEU A 256 -0.19 10.25 -8.15
C LEU A 256 0.35 10.65 -9.54
N VAL A 257 -0.47 11.21 -10.43
CA VAL A 257 0.02 11.80 -11.68
C VAL A 257 0.91 13.01 -11.40
N ASN A 258 0.52 13.87 -10.48
CA ASN A 258 1.33 15.01 -10.05
C ASN A 258 2.67 14.56 -9.42
N ASP A 259 2.64 13.51 -8.60
CA ASP A 259 3.83 12.91 -8.01
C ASP A 259 4.79 12.41 -9.09
N ILE A 260 4.28 11.76 -10.15
CA ILE A 260 5.08 11.29 -11.29
C ILE A 260 5.67 12.49 -12.05
N ASP A 261 4.90 13.52 -12.34
CA ASP A 261 5.41 14.72 -13.00
C ASP A 261 6.46 15.43 -12.14
N PHE A 262 6.26 15.52 -10.80
CA PHE A 262 7.27 16.07 -9.91
C PHE A 262 8.55 15.22 -9.92
N LEU A 263 8.45 13.91 -9.84
CA LEU A 263 9.59 12.99 -9.90
C LEU A 263 10.40 13.16 -11.20
N LEU A 264 9.71 13.34 -12.34
CA LEU A 264 10.31 13.49 -13.67
C LEU A 264 10.86 14.90 -13.95
N SER A 265 10.60 15.85 -13.08
CA SER A 265 11.03 17.24 -13.28
C SER A 265 12.52 17.46 -13.04
N SER A 266 13.06 18.47 -13.70
CA SER A 266 14.48 18.84 -13.64
C SER A 266 14.64 20.35 -13.82
N PRO A 267 15.83 20.94 -13.60
CA PRO A 267 16.07 22.37 -13.86
C PRO A 267 15.70 22.81 -15.29
N ASN A 268 15.96 21.94 -16.28
CA ASN A 268 15.65 22.23 -17.69
C ASN A 268 14.19 21.93 -18.06
N LYS A 269 13.48 21.21 -17.23
CA LYS A 269 12.07 20.84 -17.38
C LYS A 269 11.41 20.88 -16.02
N PRO A 270 11.15 22.08 -15.49
CA PRO A 270 10.63 22.25 -14.13
C PRO A 270 9.23 21.69 -13.98
N TYR A 271 8.85 21.42 -12.74
CA TYR A 271 7.52 20.91 -12.40
C TYR A 271 6.43 21.91 -12.82
N PRO A 272 5.47 21.53 -13.66
CA PRO A 272 4.58 22.50 -14.32
C PRO A 272 3.71 23.29 -13.34
N HIS A 273 3.17 22.65 -12.29
CA HIS A 273 2.30 23.33 -11.33
C HIS A 273 3.05 24.33 -10.44
N GLN A 274 4.37 24.28 -10.39
CA GLN A 274 5.17 25.27 -9.65
C GLN A 274 4.97 26.69 -10.21
N ALA A 275 5.01 26.86 -11.53
CA ALA A 275 4.81 28.16 -12.14
C ALA A 275 3.34 28.61 -12.10
N GLN A 276 2.42 27.67 -12.27
CA GLN A 276 0.98 27.91 -12.20
C GLN A 276 0.54 28.43 -10.83
N CYS A 277 1.11 27.88 -9.77
CA CYS A 277 0.72 28.16 -8.38
C CYS A 277 1.67 29.15 -7.66
N ALA A 278 2.61 29.75 -8.38
CA ALA A 278 3.57 30.67 -7.80
C ALA A 278 2.86 31.86 -7.11
N GLY A 279 3.30 32.15 -5.86
CA GLY A 279 2.75 33.25 -5.08
C GLY A 279 1.43 32.96 -4.35
N THR A 280 0.88 31.73 -4.47
CA THR A 280 -0.30 31.33 -3.70
C THR A 280 -0.02 31.34 -2.20
N TYR A 281 1.14 30.86 -1.79
CA TYR A 281 1.60 30.82 -0.40
C TYR A 281 3.02 31.38 -0.27
N PRO A 282 3.41 31.85 0.91
CA PRO A 282 4.80 32.26 1.16
C PRO A 282 5.77 31.06 1.25
N THR A 283 5.24 29.83 1.34
CA THR A 283 6.02 28.59 1.46
C THR A 283 7.00 28.43 0.31
N LYS A 284 8.25 28.14 0.63
CA LYS A 284 9.23 27.75 -0.37
C LYS A 284 8.92 26.34 -0.88
N THR A 285 8.54 26.24 -2.13
CA THR A 285 8.23 24.97 -2.79
C THR A 285 9.33 24.53 -3.74
N ALA A 286 9.45 23.22 -3.95
CA ALA A 286 10.43 22.62 -4.84
C ALA A 286 9.98 22.76 -6.30
N SER A 287 10.85 23.30 -7.14
CA SER A 287 10.58 23.47 -8.58
C SER A 287 10.87 22.22 -9.40
N PHE A 288 11.60 21.26 -8.85
CA PHE A 288 11.97 20.02 -9.51
C PHE A 288 12.46 18.98 -8.49
N ASN A 289 12.56 17.73 -8.93
CA ASN A 289 13.10 16.61 -8.17
C ASN A 289 14.55 16.90 -7.75
N PRO A 290 14.89 16.89 -6.45
CA PRO A 290 16.25 17.19 -6.00
C PRO A 290 17.31 16.18 -6.50
N PHE A 291 16.87 14.98 -6.90
CA PHE A 291 17.75 13.92 -7.41
C PHE A 291 17.52 13.60 -8.90
N TYR A 292 17.05 14.58 -9.67
CA TYR A 292 16.73 14.43 -11.10
C TYR A 292 17.89 13.86 -11.94
N ASP A 293 19.12 14.16 -11.55
CA ASP A 293 20.34 13.70 -12.22
C ASP A 293 20.62 12.21 -12.01
N SER A 294 20.02 11.60 -10.99
CA SER A 294 20.14 10.16 -10.70
C SER A 294 18.94 9.36 -11.17
N LEU A 295 17.90 9.97 -11.71
CA LEU A 295 16.68 9.28 -12.15
C LEU A 295 16.83 8.65 -13.53
N ASP A 296 16.39 7.39 -13.69
CA ASP A 296 16.04 6.80 -14.98
C ASP A 296 14.54 6.95 -15.25
N ALA A 297 14.19 7.94 -16.04
CA ALA A 297 12.80 8.28 -16.36
C ALA A 297 12.05 7.18 -17.14
N ASN A 298 12.76 6.15 -17.65
CA ASN A 298 12.16 5.04 -18.37
C ASN A 298 11.79 3.85 -17.47
N ARG A 299 12.16 3.90 -16.19
CA ARG A 299 12.00 2.81 -15.23
C ARG A 299 11.25 3.27 -13.99
N ILE A 300 9.94 3.57 -14.18
CA ILE A 300 9.05 4.06 -13.11
C ILE A 300 8.08 2.96 -12.70
N GLY A 301 8.07 2.61 -11.42
CA GLY A 301 7.09 1.74 -10.79
C GLY A 301 6.19 2.50 -9.82
N LEU A 302 5.06 1.91 -9.50
CA LEU A 302 4.16 2.44 -8.47
C LEU A 302 3.88 1.37 -7.42
N ALA A 303 3.77 1.80 -6.16
CA ALA A 303 3.23 0.97 -5.09
C ALA A 303 2.19 1.80 -4.32
N GLY A 304 1.14 1.16 -3.83
CA GLY A 304 0.12 1.87 -3.07
C GLY A 304 -0.73 0.96 -2.21
N HIS A 305 -1.26 1.52 -1.13
CA HIS A 305 -2.09 0.81 -0.17
C HIS A 305 -3.51 1.38 -0.14
N SER A 306 -4.52 0.51 0.01
CA SER A 306 -5.91 0.96 0.20
C SER A 306 -6.39 1.84 -0.97
N TYR A 307 -6.81 3.07 -0.73
CA TYR A 307 -7.09 4.03 -1.81
C TYR A 307 -5.86 4.30 -2.69
N GLY A 308 -4.65 4.24 -2.15
CA GLY A 308 -3.43 4.29 -2.95
C GLY A 308 -3.28 3.07 -3.87
N ALA A 309 -3.75 1.89 -3.47
CA ALA A 309 -3.82 0.70 -4.35
C ALA A 309 -4.81 0.93 -5.51
N GLY A 310 -5.97 1.54 -5.22
CA GLY A 310 -6.86 2.06 -6.25
C GLY A 310 -6.17 3.08 -7.15
N GLY A 311 -5.45 4.03 -6.55
CA GLY A 311 -4.68 5.06 -7.26
C GLY A 311 -3.70 4.47 -8.27
N VAL A 312 -2.86 3.50 -7.86
CA VAL A 312 -1.89 2.86 -8.78
C VAL A 312 -2.59 2.03 -9.86
N THR A 313 -3.72 1.41 -9.53
CA THR A 313 -4.56 0.68 -10.50
C THR A 313 -5.13 1.61 -11.57
N TRP A 314 -5.67 2.75 -11.19
CA TRP A 314 -6.19 3.74 -12.15
C TRP A 314 -5.07 4.38 -12.98
N VAL A 315 -3.98 4.80 -12.34
CA VAL A 315 -2.89 5.51 -13.03
C VAL A 315 -2.20 4.61 -14.06
N GLN A 316 -1.98 3.34 -13.77
CA GLN A 316 -1.43 2.42 -14.77
C GLN A 316 -2.37 2.22 -15.96
N SER A 317 -3.68 2.44 -15.80
CA SER A 317 -4.67 2.25 -16.87
C SER A 317 -4.68 3.36 -17.92
N TYR A 318 -4.13 4.54 -17.61
CA TYR A 318 -3.98 5.58 -18.63
C TYR A 318 -3.12 5.08 -19.80
N ASP A 319 -3.51 5.42 -21.04
CA ASP A 319 -2.96 4.95 -22.31
C ASP A 319 -3.18 3.44 -22.59
N ALA A 320 -3.93 2.74 -21.76
CA ALA A 320 -4.38 1.39 -22.12
C ALA A 320 -5.48 1.46 -23.20
N PRO A 321 -5.66 0.39 -24.01
CA PRO A 321 -6.87 0.25 -24.80
C PRO A 321 -8.12 0.42 -23.92
N ASP A 322 -9.15 1.07 -24.43
CA ASP A 322 -10.41 1.31 -23.73
C ASP A 322 -10.30 2.13 -22.43
N SER A 323 -9.25 2.94 -22.28
CA SER A 323 -9.05 3.84 -21.16
C SER A 323 -8.81 5.28 -21.62
N LYS A 324 -8.53 6.19 -20.68
CA LYS A 324 -8.26 7.60 -20.96
C LYS A 324 -6.80 7.80 -21.37
N PRO A 325 -6.49 8.83 -22.18
CA PRO A 325 -5.11 9.20 -22.48
C PRO A 325 -4.39 9.67 -21.21
N TRP A 326 -3.04 9.54 -21.21
CA TRP A 326 -2.20 9.99 -20.12
C TRP A 326 -2.34 11.51 -19.86
N PRO A 327 -2.69 11.93 -18.64
CA PRO A 327 -2.91 13.35 -18.33
C PRO A 327 -1.64 14.07 -17.85
N GLY A 328 -0.51 13.35 -17.62
CA GLY A 328 0.73 13.96 -17.13
C GLY A 328 1.32 14.96 -18.11
N LEU A 329 1.98 15.98 -17.57
CA LEU A 329 2.44 17.14 -18.33
C LEU A 329 3.90 17.04 -18.82
N LEU A 330 4.69 16.18 -18.18
CA LEU A 330 6.12 16.03 -18.50
C LEU A 330 6.41 14.90 -19.49
N THR A 331 5.47 14.01 -19.76
CA THR A 331 5.62 12.94 -20.76
C THR A 331 4.38 12.85 -21.64
N LYS A 332 4.58 12.45 -22.91
CA LYS A 332 3.47 12.27 -23.85
C LYS A 332 2.70 10.96 -23.63
N LYS A 333 3.32 10.02 -22.92
CA LYS A 333 2.76 8.70 -22.63
C LYS A 333 2.99 8.37 -21.18
N ASN A 334 2.15 7.51 -20.65
CA ASN A 334 2.26 7.01 -19.30
C ASN A 334 3.62 6.31 -19.09
N PRO A 335 4.49 6.82 -18.21
CA PRO A 335 5.84 6.28 -18.01
C PRO A 335 5.87 5.03 -17.14
N VAL A 336 4.77 4.67 -16.48
CA VAL A 336 4.69 3.56 -15.54
C VAL A 336 4.92 2.22 -16.23
N LYS A 337 5.77 1.38 -15.65
CA LYS A 337 6.18 0.06 -16.18
C LYS A 337 5.65 -1.11 -15.36
N VAL A 338 5.37 -0.92 -14.09
CA VAL A 338 4.95 -1.98 -13.16
C VAL A 338 4.21 -1.36 -11.98
N ILE A 339 3.29 -2.12 -11.39
CA ILE A 339 2.61 -1.72 -10.17
C ILE A 339 2.61 -2.82 -9.11
N VAL A 340 2.57 -2.40 -7.84
CA VAL A 340 2.23 -3.23 -6.68
C VAL A 340 1.08 -2.57 -5.93
N ALA A 341 0.02 -3.33 -5.70
CA ALA A 341 -1.18 -2.89 -5.00
C ALA A 341 -1.28 -3.66 -3.67
N TRP A 342 -1.04 -2.97 -2.56
CA TRP A 342 -1.21 -3.51 -1.23
C TRP A 342 -2.66 -3.30 -0.80
N ASP A 343 -3.38 -4.37 -0.70
CA ASP A 343 -4.78 -4.52 -0.27
C ASP A 343 -5.77 -3.49 -0.87
N ALA A 344 -6.19 -3.60 -2.13
CA ALA A 344 -5.96 -4.66 -3.09
C ALA A 344 -5.91 -4.11 -4.52
N LEU A 345 -5.46 -4.94 -5.47
CA LEU A 345 -5.51 -4.61 -6.90
C LEU A 345 -6.97 -4.51 -7.38
N GLY A 346 -7.31 -3.39 -8.04
CA GLY A 346 -8.66 -3.18 -8.57
C GLY A 346 -8.87 -3.82 -9.94
N SER A 347 -10.13 -4.07 -10.28
CA SER A 347 -10.58 -4.52 -11.60
C SER A 347 -11.59 -3.53 -12.20
N ARG A 348 -12.04 -3.76 -13.44
CA ARG A 348 -13.11 -2.95 -14.05
C ARG A 348 -14.41 -3.04 -13.26
N GLU A 349 -14.73 -4.21 -12.71
CA GLU A 349 -15.93 -4.46 -11.92
C GLU A 349 -15.78 -3.95 -10.48
N THR A 350 -14.58 -4.05 -9.93
CA THR A 350 -14.25 -3.60 -8.58
C THR A 350 -13.03 -2.66 -8.62
N PRO A 351 -13.18 -1.45 -9.17
CA PRO A 351 -12.04 -0.57 -9.44
C PRO A 351 -11.32 -0.09 -8.17
N ASN A 352 -11.98 -0.15 -7.03
CA ASN A 352 -11.41 0.10 -5.71
C ASN A 352 -11.65 -1.09 -4.78
N ALA A 353 -11.07 -2.23 -5.13
CA ALA A 353 -11.27 -3.49 -4.40
C ALA A 353 -10.85 -3.40 -2.92
N ALA A 354 -9.82 -2.62 -2.62
CA ALA A 354 -9.33 -2.40 -1.26
C ALA A 354 -10.44 -1.95 -0.30
N THR A 355 -11.35 -1.14 -0.79
CA THR A 355 -12.39 -0.55 0.04
C THR A 355 -13.55 -1.52 0.28
N LEU A 356 -13.83 -2.41 -0.66
CA LEU A 356 -14.91 -3.38 -0.53
C LEU A 356 -14.50 -4.55 0.37
N THR A 357 -13.29 -5.07 0.20
CA THR A 357 -12.77 -6.17 1.02
C THR A 357 -12.43 -5.74 2.44
N SER A 358 -11.91 -4.53 2.63
CA SER A 358 -11.51 -4.04 3.95
C SER A 358 -12.69 -3.62 4.83
N LEU A 359 -13.81 -3.23 4.24
CA LEU A 359 -15.01 -2.84 4.97
C LEU A 359 -15.99 -4.00 5.15
N ALA A 360 -16.01 -4.96 4.26
CA ALA A 360 -16.72 -6.21 4.43
C ALA A 360 -15.92 -7.09 5.40
N GLY A 361 -16.10 -6.88 6.68
CA GLY A 361 -15.63 -7.82 7.68
C GLY A 361 -16.12 -9.21 7.29
N SER A 362 -15.24 -10.20 7.39
CA SER A 362 -15.49 -11.60 7.12
C SER A 362 -16.86 -12.05 7.64
N GLY A 363 -17.79 -12.37 6.76
CA GLY A 363 -19.05 -13.02 7.10
C GLY A 363 -20.28 -12.15 7.31
N SER A 364 -20.19 -10.85 7.24
CA SER A 364 -21.36 -10.00 7.10
C SER A 364 -21.26 -9.18 5.81
N ALA A 365 -21.67 -9.80 4.71
CA ALA A 365 -22.17 -9.09 3.55
C ALA A 365 -23.49 -8.37 3.93
N GLY A 366 -23.48 -7.68 5.03
CA GLY A 366 -24.47 -6.66 5.37
C GLY A 366 -24.12 -5.47 4.49
N ALA A 367 -25.07 -5.07 3.64
CA ALA A 367 -24.95 -3.96 2.72
C ALA A 367 -24.21 -2.80 3.39
N LEU A 368 -22.96 -2.55 2.95
CA LEU A 368 -22.37 -1.24 3.12
C LEU A 368 -23.33 -0.23 2.51
N PRO A 369 -23.56 0.92 3.16
CA PRO A 369 -24.37 1.95 2.56
C PRO A 369 -23.87 2.16 1.13
N SER A 370 -24.77 2.04 0.19
CA SER A 370 -24.51 2.34 -1.21
C SER A 370 -23.87 3.72 -1.25
N ASN A 371 -22.52 3.73 -1.43
CA ASN A 371 -21.79 4.95 -1.72
C ASN A 371 -21.15 5.72 -0.56
N PRO A 372 -19.86 5.53 -0.28
CA PRO A 372 -18.89 6.60 -0.49
C PRO A 372 -17.60 6.14 -1.19
N LEU A 373 -17.53 4.91 -1.65
CA LEU A 373 -16.27 4.27 -2.05
C LEU A 373 -16.31 3.80 -3.50
N THR A 374 -17.23 4.32 -4.30
CA THR A 374 -17.23 4.13 -5.75
C THR A 374 -16.00 4.79 -6.38
N ALA A 375 -15.51 4.22 -7.48
CA ALA A 375 -14.48 4.87 -8.28
C ALA A 375 -14.90 6.34 -8.56
N PRO A 376 -13.99 7.30 -8.41
CA PRO A 376 -14.29 8.68 -8.74
C PRO A 376 -14.79 8.77 -10.17
N THR A 377 -15.79 9.60 -10.43
CA THR A 377 -16.46 9.70 -11.75
C THR A 377 -15.51 10.07 -12.88
N ASP A 378 -14.40 10.71 -12.56
CA ASP A 378 -13.34 11.13 -13.49
C ASP A 378 -12.14 10.18 -13.56
N ALA A 379 -12.11 9.09 -12.75
CA ALA A 379 -11.08 8.07 -12.86
C ALA A 379 -11.08 7.41 -14.25
N PRO A 380 -9.93 6.96 -14.77
CA PRO A 380 -9.90 6.16 -15.99
C PRO A 380 -10.55 4.79 -15.73
N PRO A 381 -11.25 4.21 -16.71
CA PRO A 381 -11.66 2.81 -16.63
C PRO A 381 -10.45 1.91 -16.38
N VAL A 382 -10.58 0.96 -15.45
CA VAL A 382 -9.49 0.02 -15.16
C VAL A 382 -9.26 -0.90 -16.36
N SER A 383 -8.04 -0.85 -16.89
CA SER A 383 -7.61 -1.67 -18.02
C SER A 383 -6.16 -2.11 -17.80
N ALA A 384 -5.88 -3.41 -17.92
CA ALA A 384 -4.55 -3.97 -17.68
C ALA A 384 -3.57 -3.49 -18.77
N ARG A 385 -2.51 -2.76 -18.38
CA ARG A 385 -1.49 -2.27 -19.30
C ARG A 385 -0.08 -2.72 -18.92
N VAL A 386 0.22 -2.74 -17.63
CA VAL A 386 1.55 -3.12 -17.12
C VAL A 386 1.46 -4.27 -16.13
N PRO A 387 2.56 -5.00 -15.91
CA PRO A 387 2.64 -6.04 -14.89
C PRO A 387 2.14 -5.55 -13.53
N ALA A 388 1.30 -6.35 -12.86
CA ALA A 388 0.68 -5.99 -11.60
C ALA A 388 0.84 -7.11 -10.56
N LEU A 389 1.27 -6.74 -9.34
CA LEU A 389 1.20 -7.59 -8.16
C LEU A 389 0.14 -7.02 -7.22
N GLY A 390 -0.89 -7.82 -6.94
CA GLY A 390 -1.91 -7.53 -5.92
C GLY A 390 -1.67 -8.32 -4.66
N PHE A 391 -1.83 -7.68 -3.52
CA PHE A 391 -1.98 -8.35 -2.23
C PHE A 391 -3.40 -8.12 -1.72
N SER A 392 -3.92 -9.09 -0.97
CA SER A 392 -5.15 -8.94 -0.20
C SER A 392 -4.94 -9.42 1.22
N SER A 393 -5.53 -8.71 2.17
CA SER A 393 -5.71 -9.20 3.52
C SER A 393 -6.82 -10.26 3.55
N GLU A 394 -6.74 -11.19 4.50
CA GLU A 394 -7.75 -12.22 4.67
C GLU A 394 -8.98 -11.69 5.44
N TYR A 395 -8.72 -10.88 6.44
CA TYR A 395 -9.76 -10.14 7.18
C TYR A 395 -9.74 -8.66 6.78
N GLY A 396 -10.87 -7.99 6.88
CA GLY A 396 -10.92 -6.54 6.64
C GLY A 396 -10.18 -5.73 7.71
N PHE A 397 -10.79 -4.66 8.22
CA PHE A 397 -10.19 -3.87 9.31
C PHE A 397 -10.14 -4.62 10.65
N THR A 398 -11.05 -5.55 10.86
CA THR A 398 -11.17 -6.27 12.14
C THR A 398 -11.09 -7.77 11.89
N PRO A 399 -10.22 -8.49 12.60
CA PRO A 399 -10.09 -9.93 12.44
C PRO A 399 -11.29 -10.65 13.07
N VAL A 400 -12.35 -10.84 12.28
CA VAL A 400 -13.53 -11.58 12.67
C VAL A 400 -13.48 -12.96 12.01
N PRO A 401 -13.45 -14.06 12.80
CA PRO A 401 -13.42 -15.41 12.25
C PRO A 401 -14.57 -15.69 11.28
N PHE A 402 -14.27 -16.37 10.19
CA PHE A 402 -15.29 -16.82 9.25
C PHE A 402 -16.21 -17.86 9.91
N VAL A 403 -17.51 -17.74 9.70
CA VAL A 403 -18.50 -18.76 10.10
C VAL A 403 -18.88 -19.70 8.96
N ARG A 404 -18.42 -19.41 7.77
CA ARG A 404 -18.50 -20.27 6.58
C ARG A 404 -17.36 -19.93 5.65
N LYS A 405 -16.91 -20.86 4.82
CA LYS A 405 -15.92 -20.56 3.79
C LYS A 405 -16.46 -19.55 2.79
N PRO A 406 -15.71 -18.47 2.51
CA PRO A 406 -16.00 -17.60 1.38
C PRO A 406 -15.71 -18.32 0.06
N PRO A 407 -16.21 -17.81 -1.08
CA PRO A 407 -15.76 -18.27 -2.39
C PRO A 407 -14.25 -18.10 -2.54
N ARG A 408 -13.57 -19.17 -2.92
CA ARG A 408 -12.10 -19.16 -2.98
C ARG A 408 -11.52 -18.17 -4.00
N GLU A 409 -12.28 -17.86 -5.04
CA GLU A 409 -11.96 -16.94 -6.12
C GLU A 409 -12.30 -15.47 -5.84
N GLU A 410 -12.85 -15.13 -4.69
CA GLU A 410 -13.39 -13.78 -4.39
C GLU A 410 -12.37 -12.66 -4.62
N HIS A 411 -11.08 -12.91 -4.34
CA HIS A 411 -10.02 -11.93 -4.51
C HIS A 411 -9.36 -11.95 -5.91
N LEU A 412 -9.82 -12.78 -6.83
CA LEU A 412 -9.18 -12.99 -8.15
C LEU A 412 -9.73 -12.12 -9.28
N ALA A 413 -10.69 -11.23 -9.06
CA ALA A 413 -11.29 -10.42 -10.13
C ALA A 413 -10.25 -9.64 -10.96
N ALA A 414 -9.32 -8.97 -10.30
CA ALA A 414 -8.24 -8.26 -10.98
C ALA A 414 -7.23 -9.22 -11.64
N PHE A 415 -6.84 -10.28 -10.95
CA PHE A 415 -5.99 -11.32 -11.54
C PHE A 415 -6.59 -11.86 -12.84
N ASN A 416 -7.87 -12.19 -12.86
CA ASN A 416 -8.57 -12.69 -14.03
C ASN A 416 -8.57 -11.67 -15.17
N GLN A 417 -8.78 -10.39 -14.88
CA GLN A 417 -8.74 -9.32 -15.88
C GLN A 417 -7.35 -9.16 -16.52
N TRP A 418 -6.28 -9.11 -15.73
CA TRP A 418 -4.89 -9.03 -16.23
C TRP A 418 -4.50 -10.29 -17.00
N SER A 419 -4.85 -11.45 -16.45
CA SER A 419 -4.59 -12.74 -17.08
C SER A 419 -5.27 -12.87 -18.45
N ALA A 420 -6.53 -12.44 -18.58
CA ALA A 420 -7.27 -12.41 -19.83
C ALA A 420 -6.65 -11.44 -20.86
N ALA A 421 -6.09 -10.33 -20.40
CA ALA A 421 -5.38 -9.37 -21.23
C ALA A 421 -3.96 -9.82 -21.62
N ASN A 422 -3.50 -10.99 -21.15
CA ASN A 422 -2.14 -11.49 -21.29
C ASN A 422 -1.05 -10.53 -20.75
N VAL A 423 -1.39 -9.75 -19.72
CA VAL A 423 -0.47 -8.91 -18.99
C VAL A 423 -0.03 -9.68 -17.74
N PRO A 424 1.29 -9.72 -17.41
CA PRO A 424 1.79 -10.41 -16.24
C PRO A 424 1.08 -9.96 -14.96
N VAL A 425 0.70 -10.94 -14.14
CA VAL A 425 -0.03 -10.66 -12.91
C VAL A 425 0.25 -11.71 -11.84
N MET A 426 0.25 -11.26 -10.60
CA MET A 426 0.27 -12.12 -9.42
C MET A 426 -0.70 -11.54 -8.39
N GLN A 427 -1.46 -12.40 -7.72
CA GLN A 427 -2.37 -12.06 -6.64
C GLN A 427 -2.04 -12.93 -5.43
N ILE A 428 -1.80 -12.32 -4.29
CA ILE A 428 -1.46 -13.00 -3.04
C ILE A 428 -2.45 -12.60 -1.98
N THR A 429 -3.10 -13.57 -1.35
CA THR A 429 -3.86 -13.37 -0.12
C THR A 429 -3.13 -14.03 1.04
N ILE A 430 -2.79 -13.23 2.04
CA ILE A 430 -2.00 -13.67 3.21
C ILE A 430 -2.97 -14.06 4.32
N ALA A 431 -2.83 -15.29 4.82
CA ALA A 431 -3.58 -15.81 5.96
C ALA A 431 -3.35 -14.95 7.20
N GLY A 432 -4.37 -14.79 8.03
CA GLY A 432 -4.25 -14.12 9.32
C GLY A 432 -3.78 -12.66 9.22
N THR A 433 -4.19 -11.94 8.19
CA THR A 433 -3.87 -10.52 8.01
C THR A 433 -5.11 -9.65 7.97
N THR A 434 -4.92 -8.40 8.34
CA THR A 434 -5.91 -7.33 8.25
C THR A 434 -5.46 -6.25 7.28
N HIS A 435 -6.35 -5.35 6.92
CA HIS A 435 -6.04 -4.17 6.12
C HIS A 435 -4.86 -3.36 6.66
N LEU A 436 -4.64 -3.39 7.97
CA LEU A 436 -3.61 -2.61 8.65
C LEU A 436 -2.21 -3.24 8.62
N ASP A 437 -2.09 -4.47 8.14
CA ASP A 437 -0.78 -5.13 8.01
C ASP A 437 0.11 -4.48 6.95
N TYR A 438 -0.46 -3.68 6.05
CA TYR A 438 0.25 -2.92 5.02
C TYR A 438 0.58 -1.48 5.45
N SER A 439 -0.07 -0.99 6.50
CA SER A 439 0.16 0.34 7.09
C SER A 439 0.10 0.24 8.61
N PRO A 440 1.09 -0.42 9.25
CA PRO A 440 1.06 -0.65 10.68
C PRO A 440 0.99 0.69 11.39
N GLY A 441 -0.21 0.99 11.80
CA GLY A 441 -0.57 2.26 12.35
C GLY A 441 -0.78 2.19 13.84
N PHE A 442 -1.15 3.33 14.33
CA PHE A 442 -1.40 3.63 15.70
C PHE A 442 -2.45 2.72 16.35
N GLY A 443 -2.04 1.99 17.40
CA GLY A 443 -2.94 1.40 18.38
C GLY A 443 -3.74 0.18 17.95
N LEU A 444 -3.55 -0.33 16.73
CA LEU A 444 -4.17 -1.56 16.28
C LEU A 444 -3.11 -2.64 16.06
N PRO A 445 -3.39 -3.89 16.42
CA PRO A 445 -2.47 -4.98 16.16
C PRO A 445 -2.24 -5.14 14.66
N ALA A 446 -0.98 -5.33 14.28
CA ALA A 446 -0.59 -5.62 12.91
C ALA A 446 0.55 -6.62 12.92
N SER A 447 0.45 -7.63 12.09
CA SER A 447 1.49 -8.67 11.97
C SER A 447 2.74 -8.17 11.24
N SER A 448 2.67 -7.00 10.64
CA SER A 448 3.76 -6.39 9.86
C SER A 448 4.74 -5.57 10.68
N TRP A 449 4.48 -5.33 11.97
CA TRP A 449 5.41 -4.63 12.84
C TRP A 449 6.72 -5.42 13.02
N CYS A 450 7.69 -4.80 13.67
CA CYS A 450 9.01 -5.37 13.92
C CYS A 450 9.05 -6.07 15.29
N PRO A 451 8.73 -7.36 15.39
CA PRO A 451 8.74 -8.08 16.67
C PRO A 451 10.14 -8.34 17.19
N LYS A 452 11.15 -8.32 16.31
CA LYS A 452 12.54 -8.63 16.67
C LYS A 452 13.52 -7.84 15.83
N ILE A 453 14.63 -7.41 16.43
CA ILE A 453 15.75 -6.77 15.74
C ILE A 453 16.95 -7.71 15.78
N GLU A 454 17.49 -8.04 14.62
CA GLU A 454 18.71 -8.83 14.45
C GLU A 454 19.61 -8.17 13.42
N ASN A 455 20.90 -8.06 13.73
CA ASN A 455 21.91 -7.48 12.80
C ASN A 455 21.49 -6.10 12.24
N ASN A 456 20.91 -5.26 13.09
CA ASN A 456 20.36 -3.94 12.72
C ASN A 456 19.24 -3.98 11.67
N ALA A 457 18.56 -5.10 11.55
CA ALA A 457 17.39 -5.25 10.68
C ALA A 457 16.18 -5.72 11.48
N CYS A 458 15.02 -5.26 11.05
CA CYS A 458 13.75 -5.71 11.58
C CYS A 458 13.45 -7.10 11.01
N VAL A 459 13.38 -8.11 11.85
CA VAL A 459 13.08 -9.50 11.46
C VAL A 459 11.82 -10.01 12.15
N GLY A 460 11.21 -11.01 11.52
CA GLY A 460 9.97 -11.58 11.99
C GLY A 460 8.75 -10.78 11.52
N GLY A 461 7.65 -10.96 12.23
CA GLY A 461 6.34 -10.57 11.76
C GLY A 461 5.77 -11.59 10.80
N TRP A 462 4.45 -11.74 10.82
CA TRP A 462 3.79 -12.74 10.00
C TRP A 462 3.71 -12.30 8.53
N ALA A 463 3.21 -11.09 8.26
CA ALA A 463 2.94 -10.60 6.90
C ALA A 463 4.11 -9.81 6.28
N LYS A 464 4.74 -8.92 7.03
CA LYS A 464 5.72 -7.97 6.50
C LYS A 464 6.86 -8.61 5.69
N PRO A 465 7.54 -9.68 6.13
CA PRO A 465 8.61 -10.29 5.35
C PRO A 465 8.12 -10.82 4.02
N MET A 466 6.93 -11.43 3.99
CA MET A 466 6.31 -11.95 2.77
C MET A 466 5.92 -10.83 1.80
N ILE A 467 5.33 -9.75 2.30
CA ILE A 467 4.98 -8.56 1.49
C ILE A 467 6.24 -7.99 0.85
N LEU A 468 7.32 -7.83 1.62
CA LEU A 468 8.60 -7.32 1.10
C LEU A 468 9.23 -8.26 0.07
N HIS A 469 9.25 -9.56 0.34
CA HIS A 469 9.83 -10.56 -0.57
C HIS A 469 9.23 -10.46 -1.98
N TYR A 470 7.92 -10.55 -2.09
CA TYR A 470 7.27 -10.50 -3.40
C TYR A 470 7.25 -9.09 -4.00
N THR A 471 7.12 -8.04 -3.19
CA THR A 471 7.19 -6.65 -3.68
C THR A 471 8.55 -6.36 -4.34
N LEU A 472 9.66 -6.67 -3.66
CA LEU A 472 11.00 -6.44 -4.19
C LEU A 472 11.25 -7.31 -5.43
N ALA A 473 10.94 -8.61 -5.36
CA ALA A 473 11.13 -9.51 -6.49
C ALA A 473 10.33 -9.07 -7.74
N TRP A 474 9.08 -8.57 -7.55
CA TRP A 474 8.25 -8.06 -8.63
C TRP A 474 8.81 -6.77 -9.25
N MET A 475 9.22 -5.82 -8.41
CA MET A 475 9.84 -4.58 -8.87
C MET A 475 11.16 -4.85 -9.60
N ASP A 476 12.00 -5.73 -9.07
CA ASP A 476 13.29 -6.12 -9.70
C ASP A 476 13.09 -6.81 -11.05
N ARG A 477 12.06 -7.63 -11.13
CA ARG A 477 11.73 -8.32 -12.38
C ARG A 477 11.47 -7.37 -13.53
N TYR A 478 10.84 -6.23 -13.27
CA TYR A 478 10.34 -5.32 -14.31
C TYR A 478 11.06 -3.97 -14.40
N LEU A 479 11.87 -3.60 -13.40
CA LEU A 479 12.56 -2.31 -13.39
C LEU A 479 14.09 -2.42 -13.42
N LYS A 480 14.68 -3.50 -12.93
CA LYS A 480 16.15 -3.64 -12.88
C LYS A 480 16.75 -3.99 -14.23
N ASN A 481 17.95 -3.48 -14.48
CA ASN A 481 18.81 -3.86 -15.59
C ASN A 481 19.69 -5.07 -15.23
N PRO A 482 20.26 -5.78 -16.22
CA PRO A 482 21.04 -7.00 -15.99
C PRO A 482 22.24 -6.87 -15.05
N ASP A 483 22.81 -5.68 -14.94
CA ASP A 483 23.97 -5.36 -14.08
C ASP A 483 23.59 -4.89 -12.66
N GLU A 484 22.30 -4.81 -12.36
CA GLU A 484 21.81 -4.34 -11.06
C GLU A 484 21.47 -5.51 -10.12
N PRO A 485 21.73 -5.36 -8.81
CA PRO A 485 21.34 -6.35 -7.82
C PRO A 485 19.84 -6.65 -7.89
N GLY A 486 19.48 -7.92 -7.68
CA GLY A 486 18.09 -8.37 -7.73
C GLY A 486 17.58 -8.75 -9.13
N TYR A 487 18.28 -8.33 -10.22
CA TYR A 487 17.86 -8.68 -11.57
C TYR A 487 17.92 -10.19 -11.83
N ALA A 488 19.04 -10.81 -11.55
CA ALA A 488 19.31 -12.18 -11.99
C ALA A 488 18.42 -13.22 -11.30
N ASP A 489 18.05 -13.00 -10.06
CA ASP A 489 17.30 -13.93 -9.21
C ASP A 489 15.80 -13.59 -9.06
N ALA A 490 15.33 -12.50 -9.67
CA ALA A 490 13.96 -12.04 -9.50
C ALA A 490 12.90 -13.10 -9.85
N ASP A 491 13.07 -13.82 -10.99
CA ASP A 491 12.15 -14.88 -11.38
C ASP A 491 12.19 -16.06 -10.38
N ALA A 492 13.38 -16.40 -9.88
CA ALA A 492 13.52 -17.47 -8.87
C ALA A 492 12.85 -17.09 -7.55
N ARG A 493 13.00 -15.84 -7.09
CA ARG A 493 12.33 -15.34 -5.88
C ARG A 493 10.81 -15.31 -6.03
N LEU A 494 10.27 -14.98 -7.21
CA LEU A 494 8.83 -15.01 -7.47
C LEU A 494 8.24 -16.42 -7.48
N LEU A 495 9.08 -17.44 -7.60
CA LEU A 495 8.69 -18.86 -7.58
C LEU A 495 9.03 -19.55 -6.26
N ASP A 496 9.86 -18.92 -5.43
CA ASP A 496 10.26 -19.49 -4.14
C ASP A 496 9.20 -19.22 -3.07
N ASP A 497 8.25 -20.13 -2.99
CA ASP A 497 7.20 -20.12 -1.99
C ASP A 497 7.58 -20.91 -0.71
N THR A 498 8.84 -21.38 -0.57
CA THR A 498 9.28 -22.32 0.49
C THR A 498 8.93 -21.79 1.88
N ASP A 499 9.23 -20.52 2.16
CA ASP A 499 8.95 -19.88 3.44
C ASP A 499 7.55 -19.27 3.52
N TRP A 500 6.84 -19.18 2.39
CA TRP A 500 5.61 -18.40 2.27
C TRP A 500 4.36 -19.22 2.02
N ALA A 501 4.48 -20.41 1.45
CA ALA A 501 3.33 -21.23 1.07
C ALA A 501 2.38 -21.52 2.25
N SER A 502 2.93 -21.71 3.47
CA SER A 502 2.15 -21.91 4.69
C SER A 502 1.41 -20.64 5.17
N ARG A 503 1.84 -19.46 4.70
CA ARG A 503 1.23 -18.16 5.02
C ARG A 503 0.18 -17.71 4.00
N LEU A 504 0.04 -18.43 2.89
CA LEU A 504 -1.04 -18.19 1.93
C LEU A 504 -2.38 -18.57 2.55
N SER A 505 -3.42 -17.78 2.26
CA SER A 505 -4.76 -18.03 2.76
C SER A 505 -5.27 -19.42 2.35
N PHE A 506 -5.91 -20.11 3.29
CA PHE A 506 -6.69 -21.32 2.98
C PHE A 506 -8.16 -21.00 2.64
N HIS A 507 -8.58 -19.75 2.82
CA HIS A 507 -9.90 -19.29 2.39
C HIS A 507 -9.90 -18.79 0.94
N PHE A 508 -8.90 -18.01 0.55
CA PHE A 508 -8.83 -17.35 -0.76
C PHE A 508 -7.63 -17.86 -1.55
N ALA A 509 -7.84 -18.06 -2.84
CA ALA A 509 -6.75 -18.46 -3.73
C ALA A 509 -5.74 -17.33 -3.92
N SER A 510 -4.47 -17.73 -3.96
CA SER A 510 -3.37 -16.91 -4.47
C SER A 510 -2.96 -17.45 -5.83
N ALA A 511 -2.76 -16.57 -6.81
CA ALA A 511 -2.59 -16.95 -8.20
C ALA A 511 -1.44 -16.19 -8.86
N ARG A 512 -0.81 -16.77 -9.89
CA ARG A 512 0.24 -16.10 -10.67
C ARG A 512 0.18 -16.49 -12.15
N LYS A 513 0.44 -15.50 -13.03
CA LYS A 513 0.62 -15.72 -14.46
C LYS A 513 1.63 -14.70 -15.01
N PHE A 514 2.82 -15.17 -15.35
CA PHE A 514 3.85 -14.35 -15.99
C PHE A 514 4.81 -15.23 -16.78
N THR A 515 5.52 -14.63 -17.73
CA THR A 515 6.58 -15.31 -18.46
C THR A 515 7.93 -14.94 -17.84
N THR A 516 8.72 -15.91 -17.46
CA THR A 516 10.08 -15.69 -16.93
C THR A 516 10.99 -15.08 -17.99
N ARG A 517 12.17 -14.55 -17.60
CA ARG A 517 13.15 -13.99 -18.54
C ARG A 517 13.69 -15.01 -19.54
N ASN A 518 13.71 -16.30 -19.19
CA ASN A 518 14.09 -17.38 -20.09
C ASN A 518 12.95 -17.86 -21.03
N GLY A 519 11.79 -17.20 -21.00
CA GLY A 519 10.66 -17.48 -21.89
C GLY A 519 9.68 -18.54 -21.39
N GLN A 520 9.84 -19.08 -20.18
CA GLN A 520 8.91 -20.06 -19.61
C GLN A 520 7.66 -19.37 -19.11
N LEU A 521 6.48 -19.80 -19.56
CA LEU A 521 5.21 -19.36 -18.99
C LEU A 521 4.97 -20.05 -17.64
N ILE A 522 4.77 -19.25 -16.62
CA ILE A 522 4.35 -19.67 -15.28
C ILE A 522 2.88 -19.32 -15.13
N GLN A 523 2.06 -20.29 -14.75
CA GLN A 523 0.65 -20.07 -14.46
C GLN A 523 0.18 -20.99 -13.35
N SER A 524 -0.49 -20.42 -12.36
CA SER A 524 -1.23 -21.15 -11.34
C SER A 524 -2.41 -20.30 -10.88
N ASP A 525 -3.58 -20.87 -10.87
CA ASP A 525 -4.81 -20.24 -10.37
C ASP A 525 -4.97 -20.43 -8.86
N ASP A 526 -4.15 -21.30 -8.25
CA ASP A 526 -4.01 -21.48 -6.81
C ASP A 526 -2.61 -21.99 -6.45
N ILE A 527 -1.76 -21.09 -5.98
CA ILE A 527 -0.38 -21.39 -5.61
C ILE A 527 -0.32 -22.41 -4.49
N ARG A 528 -1.20 -22.29 -3.49
CA ARG A 528 -1.23 -23.17 -2.32
C ARG A 528 -1.52 -24.62 -2.72
N ALA A 529 -2.36 -24.82 -3.73
CA ALA A 529 -2.72 -26.15 -4.23
C ALA A 529 -1.54 -26.90 -4.90
N LEU A 530 -0.46 -26.21 -5.27
CA LEU A 530 0.76 -26.84 -5.83
C LEU A 530 1.51 -27.69 -4.80
N TYR A 531 1.22 -27.53 -3.54
CA TYR A 531 1.92 -28.16 -2.42
C TYR A 531 1.08 -29.27 -1.74
N ARG A 532 0.07 -29.81 -2.43
CA ARG A 532 -0.72 -30.96 -1.98
C ARG A 532 0.06 -32.25 -1.89
#